data_3f28374aeec758c8bfd947aa0e697b1b
#
_entry.id   3f28374aeec758c8bfd947aa0e697b1b
#
_cell.length_a   1.000
_cell.length_b   1.000
_cell.length_c   1.000
_cell.angle_alpha   90.00
_cell.angle_beta   90.00
_cell.angle_gamma   90.00
#
_symmetry.space_group_name_H-M   'P 1'
#
loop_
_entity.id
_entity.type
_entity.pdbx_description
1 polymer ?
#
loop_
_entity_poly.entity_id
_entity_poly.type
_entity_poly.pdbx_seq_one_letter_code
_entity_poly.pdbx_strand_id
1 'polypeptide(L)'
;MRIIKYLFLLFLLSLVALTIFIATQKGNYTVESSKIINSPKATVFNYVNDYKNWQKFCSWIIEDNSNKLSYSPISTGKGSTFNWEGTNENGTIETLYTKMNDSIVQKMDFNGTASDVFISFKDTIGGTKVTWKSKGKMDFMMKVNSFFTGGTQNSQSKIYNKCLANLDKALNLETNVYKIKVNGIVTKLETFYLRESFTSKIADITRNANVILPKIITFCKQNNIVMNGKPFVIYHTYDTIKSVAKVSFCIPIKEQIFTSQGSEILSGKLVAFNAVKTTLNGNYNFIKEAQDKSTTFFKTNNLIPDPKFSHLAIYTIGKNESKSPSKWVTEIYFPIKPKAVPATYKRVVKDSTSTIPTPKKSEESEF
;
A
#
# COMPACT_ATOMS: atom_id res chain seq x y z
N MET A 1 -45.81 -60.03 -6.53
CA MET A 1 -46.23 -58.82 -5.76
C MET A 1 -45.90 -58.85 -4.26
N ARG A 2 -45.97 -59.91 -3.52
CA ARG A 2 -45.70 -59.98 -2.06
C ARG A 2 -44.18 -59.69 -1.75
N ILE A 3 -43.24 -60.23 -2.49
CA ILE A 3 -41.78 -60.07 -2.28
C ILE A 3 -41.38 -58.62 -2.47
N ILE A 4 -41.92 -57.92 -3.47
CA ILE A 4 -41.60 -56.47 -3.73
C ILE A 4 -42.11 -55.60 -2.56
N LYS A 5 -43.27 -55.95 -1.93
CA LYS A 5 -43.75 -55.23 -0.73
C LYS A 5 -42.80 -55.41 0.45
N TYR A 6 -42.29 -56.61 0.67
CA TYR A 6 -41.32 -56.83 1.76
C TYR A 6 -39.96 -56.18 1.51
N LEU A 7 -39.47 -56.17 0.27
CA LEU A 7 -38.27 -55.43 -0.11
C LEU A 7 -38.45 -53.92 0.07
N PHE A 8 -39.59 -53.38 -0.32
CA PHE A 8 -39.89 -51.97 -0.09
C PHE A 8 -40.03 -51.64 1.41
N LEU A 9 -40.64 -52.50 2.21
CA LEU A 9 -40.72 -52.28 3.66
C LEU A 9 -39.33 -52.35 4.31
N LEU A 10 -38.49 -53.29 3.90
CA LEU A 10 -37.11 -53.40 4.38
C LEU A 10 -36.29 -52.15 4.01
N PHE A 11 -36.44 -51.62 2.78
CA PHE A 11 -35.81 -50.41 2.35
C PHE A 11 -36.29 -49.21 3.19
N LEU A 12 -37.57 -49.07 3.44
CA LEU A 12 -38.14 -48.02 4.28
C LEU A 12 -37.58 -48.10 5.72
N LEU A 13 -37.51 -49.31 6.28
CA LEU A 13 -36.97 -49.53 7.61
C LEU A 13 -35.47 -49.18 7.67
N SER A 14 -34.69 -49.49 6.63
CA SER A 14 -33.29 -49.14 6.55
C SER A 14 -33.08 -47.62 6.46
N LEU A 15 -33.96 -46.89 5.74
CA LEU A 15 -33.95 -45.43 5.65
C LEU A 15 -34.24 -44.79 7.02
N VAL A 16 -35.21 -45.31 7.76
CA VAL A 16 -35.54 -44.84 9.13
C VAL A 16 -34.36 -45.10 10.07
N ALA A 17 -33.80 -46.31 10.02
CA ALA A 17 -32.62 -46.63 10.84
C ALA A 17 -31.41 -45.73 10.53
N LEU A 18 -31.13 -45.44 9.23
CA LEU A 18 -30.09 -44.52 8.80
C LEU A 18 -30.36 -43.08 9.29
N THR A 19 -31.60 -42.62 9.20
CA THR A 19 -31.99 -41.27 9.68
C THR A 19 -31.73 -41.14 11.18
N ILE A 20 -32.16 -42.15 11.98
CA ILE A 20 -31.89 -42.16 13.42
C ILE A 20 -30.40 -42.19 13.70
N PHE A 21 -29.66 -43.04 12.98
CA PHE A 21 -28.21 -43.14 13.13
C PHE A 21 -27.53 -41.78 12.87
N ILE A 22 -27.87 -41.09 11.79
CA ILE A 22 -27.32 -39.76 11.46
C ILE A 22 -27.73 -38.72 12.53
N ALA A 23 -28.96 -38.72 12.99
CA ALA A 23 -29.45 -37.80 14.02
C ALA A 23 -28.69 -37.92 15.34
N THR A 24 -28.30 -39.15 15.71
CA THR A 24 -27.57 -39.45 16.97
C THR A 24 -26.07 -39.17 16.90
N GLN A 25 -25.52 -38.87 15.73
CA GLN A 25 -24.10 -38.49 15.60
C GLN A 25 -23.77 -37.18 16.37
N LYS A 26 -22.53 -37.11 16.89
CA LYS A 26 -22.04 -35.92 17.60
C LYS A 26 -22.22 -34.67 16.73
N GLY A 27 -22.94 -33.68 17.29
CA GLY A 27 -23.22 -32.42 16.56
C GLY A 27 -22.12 -31.38 16.59
N ASN A 28 -21.17 -31.44 17.52
CA ASN A 28 -20.13 -30.45 17.62
C ASN A 28 -19.01 -30.75 16.59
N TYR A 29 -18.53 -29.69 15.92
CA TYR A 29 -17.39 -29.79 15.01
C TYR A 29 -16.35 -28.72 15.32
N THR A 30 -15.10 -29.01 14.97
CA THR A 30 -14.00 -28.06 14.93
C THR A 30 -13.25 -28.28 13.64
N VAL A 31 -13.08 -27.22 12.87
CA VAL A 31 -12.29 -27.23 11.63
C VAL A 31 -11.15 -26.23 11.78
N GLU A 32 -9.96 -26.62 11.34
CA GLU A 32 -8.79 -25.78 11.36
C GLU A 32 -7.99 -25.97 10.06
N SER A 33 -7.61 -24.83 9.45
CA SER A 33 -6.73 -24.82 8.29
C SER A 33 -5.67 -23.75 8.48
N SER A 34 -4.48 -23.97 7.98
CA SER A 34 -3.41 -22.97 8.07
C SER A 34 -2.55 -22.95 6.81
N LYS A 35 -2.04 -21.72 6.50
CA LYS A 35 -1.11 -21.51 5.39
C LYS A 35 -0.12 -20.43 5.74
N ILE A 36 1.10 -20.54 5.22
CA ILE A 36 2.09 -19.47 5.26
C ILE A 36 1.82 -18.55 4.05
N ILE A 37 1.59 -17.29 4.34
CA ILE A 37 1.36 -16.21 3.35
C ILE A 37 2.65 -15.43 3.23
N ASN A 38 3.18 -15.27 2.02
CA ASN A 38 4.42 -14.53 1.77
C ASN A 38 4.20 -13.02 1.84
N SER A 39 3.86 -12.53 3.03
CA SER A 39 3.65 -11.12 3.33
C SER A 39 3.84 -10.83 4.81
N PRO A 40 4.24 -9.59 5.19
CA PRO A 40 4.38 -9.19 6.59
C PRO A 40 3.07 -9.31 7.35
N LYS A 41 3.15 -9.70 8.62
CA LYS A 41 1.99 -9.93 9.50
C LYS A 41 0.99 -8.77 9.54
N ALA A 42 1.47 -7.54 9.66
CA ALA A 42 0.62 -6.37 9.68
C ALA A 42 -0.17 -6.19 8.37
N THR A 43 0.44 -6.52 7.22
CA THR A 43 -0.22 -6.46 5.91
C THR A 43 -1.31 -7.52 5.80
N VAL A 44 -1.01 -8.76 6.18
CA VAL A 44 -1.98 -9.87 6.16
C VAL A 44 -3.14 -9.60 7.11
N PHE A 45 -2.84 -9.19 8.35
CA PHE A 45 -3.86 -8.84 9.35
C PHE A 45 -4.79 -7.74 8.84
N ASN A 46 -4.25 -6.61 8.36
CA ASN A 46 -5.06 -5.50 7.87
C ASN A 46 -5.91 -5.89 6.65
N TYR A 47 -5.41 -6.77 5.80
CA TYR A 47 -6.13 -7.23 4.63
C TYR A 47 -7.32 -8.12 5.02
N VAL A 48 -7.13 -9.08 5.93
CA VAL A 48 -8.19 -9.97 6.43
C VAL A 48 -9.18 -9.23 7.32
N ASN A 49 -8.74 -8.24 8.09
CA ASN A 49 -9.59 -7.45 8.98
C ASN A 49 -10.55 -6.50 8.24
N ASP A 50 -10.39 -6.31 6.93
CA ASP A 50 -11.28 -5.48 6.11
C ASP A 50 -12.18 -6.35 5.23
N TYR A 51 -13.46 -6.42 5.56
CA TYR A 51 -14.44 -7.23 4.83
C TYR A 51 -14.55 -6.87 3.34
N LYS A 52 -14.19 -5.64 2.93
CA LYS A 52 -14.15 -5.27 1.51
C LYS A 52 -13.14 -6.08 0.69
N ASN A 53 -12.18 -6.72 1.35
CA ASN A 53 -11.22 -7.59 0.68
C ASN A 53 -11.69 -9.04 0.56
N TRP A 54 -12.71 -9.47 1.35
CA TRP A 54 -13.15 -10.87 1.41
C TRP A 54 -13.66 -11.40 0.07
N GLN A 55 -14.29 -10.53 -0.73
CA GLN A 55 -14.67 -10.86 -2.10
C GLN A 55 -13.50 -11.27 -3.02
N LYS A 56 -12.24 -10.99 -2.62
CA LYS A 56 -11.05 -11.34 -3.41
C LYS A 56 -10.42 -12.66 -2.99
N PHE A 57 -10.79 -13.22 -1.82
CA PHE A 57 -10.17 -14.44 -1.34
C PHE A 57 -11.13 -15.51 -0.77
N CYS A 58 -12.32 -15.15 -0.34
CA CYS A 58 -13.27 -16.14 0.12
C CYS A 58 -13.84 -16.95 -1.04
N SER A 59 -13.59 -18.27 -1.04
CA SER A 59 -13.94 -19.14 -2.17
C SER A 59 -15.44 -19.16 -2.46
N TRP A 60 -16.29 -19.17 -1.42
CA TRP A 60 -17.75 -19.15 -1.59
C TRP A 60 -18.28 -17.84 -2.19
N ILE A 61 -17.56 -16.75 -2.07
CA ILE A 61 -17.91 -15.48 -2.73
C ILE A 61 -17.44 -15.48 -4.19
N ILE A 62 -16.22 -16.00 -4.44
CA ILE A 62 -15.58 -15.98 -5.78
C ILE A 62 -16.26 -16.99 -6.71
N GLU A 63 -16.69 -18.14 -6.17
CA GLU A 63 -17.26 -19.25 -6.95
C GLU A 63 -18.73 -19.02 -7.34
N ASP A 64 -19.43 -18.10 -6.68
CA ASP A 64 -20.80 -17.70 -7.02
C ASP A 64 -20.89 -16.22 -7.41
N ASN A 65 -20.94 -15.94 -8.72
CA ASN A 65 -21.06 -14.59 -9.26
C ASN A 65 -22.43 -13.93 -8.98
N SER A 66 -23.42 -14.69 -8.49
CA SER A 66 -24.76 -14.16 -8.14
C SER A 66 -24.78 -13.47 -6.77
N ASN A 67 -23.72 -13.60 -5.98
CA ASN A 67 -23.66 -13.05 -4.63
C ASN A 67 -23.88 -11.53 -4.60
N LYS A 68 -24.91 -11.11 -3.87
CA LYS A 68 -25.15 -9.73 -3.46
C LYS A 68 -24.44 -9.50 -2.14
N LEU A 69 -23.48 -8.57 -2.13
CA LEU A 69 -22.63 -8.29 -0.98
C LEU A 69 -23.10 -7.01 -0.30
N SER A 70 -23.23 -7.04 1.03
CA SER A 70 -23.50 -5.84 1.82
C SER A 70 -22.58 -5.75 3.04
N TYR A 71 -22.30 -4.54 3.46
CA TYR A 71 -21.33 -4.24 4.52
C TYR A 71 -21.93 -3.23 5.50
N SER A 72 -21.57 -3.35 6.77
CA SER A 72 -21.80 -2.26 7.71
C SER A 72 -21.03 -0.98 7.31
N PRO A 73 -21.41 0.21 7.82
CA PRO A 73 -20.70 1.45 7.56
C PRO A 73 -19.20 1.36 7.85
N ILE A 74 -18.82 0.59 8.89
CA ILE A 74 -17.44 0.27 9.23
C ILE A 74 -17.15 -1.14 8.73
N SER A 75 -16.18 -1.32 7.83
CA SER A 75 -15.80 -2.62 7.27
C SER A 75 -14.65 -3.31 8.01
N THR A 76 -14.12 -2.70 9.08
CA THR A 76 -12.94 -3.19 9.81
C THR A 76 -13.15 -3.18 11.32
N GLY A 77 -12.61 -4.18 12.02
CA GLY A 77 -12.57 -4.23 13.48
C GLY A 77 -13.88 -4.64 14.13
N LYS A 78 -13.96 -4.49 15.44
CA LYS A 78 -15.11 -4.89 16.26
C LYS A 78 -16.40 -4.20 15.78
N GLY A 79 -17.49 -4.99 15.64
CA GLY A 79 -18.82 -4.53 15.22
C GLY A 79 -18.96 -4.37 13.69
N SER A 80 -17.89 -4.61 12.91
CA SER A 80 -18.03 -4.70 11.46
C SER A 80 -18.79 -5.95 11.07
N THR A 81 -19.66 -5.84 10.06
CA THR A 81 -20.45 -6.96 9.52
C THR A 81 -20.31 -7.04 8.00
N PHE A 82 -20.41 -8.24 7.49
CA PHE A 82 -20.41 -8.55 6.08
C PHE A 82 -21.49 -9.61 5.80
N ASN A 83 -22.37 -9.34 4.84
CA ASN A 83 -23.41 -10.25 4.43
C ASN A 83 -23.26 -10.60 2.96
N TRP A 84 -23.65 -11.83 2.61
CA TRP A 84 -23.73 -12.29 1.22
C TRP A 84 -25.02 -13.05 1.00
N GLU A 85 -25.63 -12.83 -0.16
CA GLU A 85 -26.83 -13.51 -0.62
C GLU A 85 -26.59 -14.02 -2.03
N GLY A 86 -26.33 -15.30 -2.19
CA GLY A 86 -26.15 -15.99 -3.46
C GLY A 86 -27.32 -16.92 -3.78
N THR A 87 -27.22 -17.60 -4.90
CA THR A 87 -28.25 -18.59 -5.32
C THR A 87 -28.27 -19.81 -4.42
N ASN A 88 -27.11 -20.27 -3.99
CA ASN A 88 -26.98 -21.52 -3.22
C ASN A 88 -26.54 -21.28 -1.77
N GLU A 89 -25.93 -20.15 -1.49
CA GLU A 89 -25.29 -19.85 -0.20
C GLU A 89 -25.62 -18.44 0.24
N ASN A 90 -26.01 -18.30 1.50
CA ASN A 90 -26.21 -17.00 2.13
C ASN A 90 -25.58 -17.01 3.52
N GLY A 91 -25.33 -15.85 4.04
CA GLY A 91 -24.82 -15.75 5.40
C GLY A 91 -24.39 -14.36 5.82
N THR A 92 -24.00 -14.31 7.07
CA THR A 92 -23.48 -13.10 7.71
C THR A 92 -22.29 -13.45 8.58
N ILE A 93 -21.35 -12.51 8.66
CA ILE A 93 -20.23 -12.61 9.58
C ILE A 93 -20.04 -11.29 10.30
N GLU A 94 -19.85 -11.33 11.62
CA GLU A 94 -19.63 -10.19 12.48
C GLU A 94 -18.28 -10.34 13.21
N THR A 95 -17.50 -9.27 13.25
CA THR A 95 -16.28 -9.22 14.05
C THR A 95 -16.60 -8.84 15.49
N LEU A 96 -16.40 -9.76 16.42
CA LEU A 96 -16.63 -9.56 17.86
C LEU A 96 -15.45 -8.91 18.55
N TYR A 97 -14.22 -9.25 18.13
CA TYR A 97 -13.01 -8.78 18.76
C TYR A 97 -11.83 -8.84 17.80
N THR A 98 -10.91 -7.87 17.92
CA THR A 98 -9.63 -7.87 17.20
C THR A 98 -8.50 -7.52 18.13
N LYS A 99 -7.39 -8.28 18.04
CA LYS A 99 -6.10 -7.91 18.63
C LYS A 99 -5.13 -7.60 17.49
N MET A 100 -4.69 -6.35 17.41
CA MET A 100 -3.88 -5.85 16.30
C MET A 100 -2.69 -6.76 15.99
N ASN A 101 -2.56 -7.16 14.73
CA ASN A 101 -1.49 -8.03 14.21
C ASN A 101 -1.40 -9.42 14.89
N ASP A 102 -2.45 -9.86 15.58
CA ASP A 102 -2.42 -11.13 16.32
C ASP A 102 -3.63 -12.00 15.98
N SER A 103 -4.85 -11.51 16.20
CA SER A 103 -6.04 -12.34 16.02
C SER A 103 -7.32 -11.55 15.74
N ILE A 104 -8.28 -12.23 15.12
CA ILE A 104 -9.64 -11.77 14.84
C ILE A 104 -10.60 -12.85 15.32
N VAL A 105 -11.59 -12.46 16.11
CA VAL A 105 -12.68 -13.33 16.59
C VAL A 105 -13.98 -12.88 15.95
N GLN A 106 -14.69 -13.81 15.34
CA GLN A 106 -15.90 -13.54 14.56
C GLN A 106 -16.99 -14.54 14.88
N LYS A 107 -18.22 -14.13 14.68
CA LYS A 107 -19.37 -15.02 14.62
C LYS A 107 -19.88 -15.08 13.18
N MET A 108 -20.04 -16.26 12.66
CA MET A 108 -20.50 -16.49 11.30
C MET A 108 -21.77 -17.31 11.32
N ASP A 109 -22.75 -16.88 10.57
CA ASP A 109 -23.89 -17.68 10.18
C ASP A 109 -23.71 -18.03 8.69
N PHE A 110 -23.79 -19.30 8.36
CA PHE A 110 -23.68 -19.79 7.00
C PHE A 110 -24.86 -20.71 6.72
N ASN A 111 -25.79 -20.29 5.87
CA ASN A 111 -27.04 -21.00 5.57
C ASN A 111 -27.85 -21.37 6.85
N GLY A 112 -27.92 -20.43 7.83
CA GLY A 112 -28.64 -20.67 9.10
C GLY A 112 -27.83 -21.47 10.14
N THR A 113 -26.58 -21.84 9.84
CA THR A 113 -25.72 -22.56 10.80
C THR A 113 -24.71 -21.63 11.41
N ALA A 114 -24.84 -21.37 12.71
CA ALA A 114 -23.93 -20.49 13.43
C ALA A 114 -22.64 -21.18 13.84
N SER A 115 -21.53 -20.46 13.72
CA SER A 115 -20.20 -20.89 14.16
C SER A 115 -19.35 -19.73 14.71
N ASP A 116 -18.49 -20.05 15.65
CA ASP A 116 -17.45 -19.14 16.13
C ASP A 116 -16.20 -19.32 15.27
N VAL A 117 -15.68 -18.21 14.75
CA VAL A 117 -14.51 -18.19 13.88
C VAL A 117 -13.38 -17.47 14.58
N PHE A 118 -12.19 -18.06 14.53
CA PHE A 118 -10.96 -17.50 15.09
C PHE A 118 -9.87 -17.54 14.03
N ILE A 119 -9.33 -16.37 13.69
CA ILE A 119 -8.22 -16.25 12.74
C ILE A 119 -7.02 -15.71 13.51
N SER A 120 -5.89 -16.42 13.45
CA SER A 120 -4.64 -15.98 14.11
C SER A 120 -3.50 -15.79 13.10
N PHE A 121 -2.59 -14.88 13.45
CA PHE A 121 -1.47 -14.44 12.61
C PHE A 121 -0.17 -14.56 13.39
N LYS A 122 0.75 -15.41 12.95
CA LYS A 122 2.06 -15.61 13.61
C LYS A 122 3.18 -15.39 12.60
N ASP A 123 4.19 -14.62 13.00
CA ASP A 123 5.41 -14.50 12.19
C ASP A 123 6.09 -15.86 12.05
N THR A 124 6.59 -16.15 10.86
CA THR A 124 7.34 -17.37 10.57
C THR A 124 8.36 -17.13 9.45
N ILE A 125 9.25 -18.07 9.24
CA ILE A 125 10.16 -18.06 8.09
C ILE A 125 9.32 -18.11 6.81
N GLY A 126 9.54 -17.16 5.90
CA GLY A 126 8.79 -17.04 4.64
C GLY A 126 7.51 -16.21 4.73
N GLY A 127 7.22 -15.53 5.85
CA GLY A 127 6.10 -14.62 5.96
C GLY A 127 5.25 -14.79 7.21
N THR A 128 3.93 -14.88 7.04
CA THR A 128 2.96 -14.97 8.13
C THR A 128 2.19 -16.28 8.05
N LYS A 129 2.24 -17.11 9.11
CA LYS A 129 1.34 -18.23 9.26
C LYS A 129 -0.04 -17.73 9.68
N VAL A 130 -1.03 -17.89 8.80
CA VAL A 130 -2.44 -17.64 9.09
C VAL A 130 -3.10 -18.96 9.44
N THR A 131 -3.78 -19.00 10.57
CA THR A 131 -4.59 -20.16 10.98
C THR A 131 -6.04 -19.72 11.09
N TRP A 132 -6.90 -20.38 10.34
CA TRP A 132 -8.33 -20.18 10.34
C TRP A 132 -9.00 -21.36 11.03
N LYS A 133 -9.70 -21.11 12.13
CA LYS A 133 -10.36 -22.09 12.94
C LYS A 133 -11.83 -21.73 13.10
N SER A 134 -12.73 -22.70 12.94
CA SER A 134 -14.14 -22.53 13.29
C SER A 134 -14.63 -23.65 14.20
N LYS A 135 -15.59 -23.31 15.04
CA LYS A 135 -16.28 -24.23 15.94
C LYS A 135 -17.78 -23.98 15.85
N GLY A 136 -18.56 -25.01 15.77
CA GLY A 136 -20.01 -24.89 15.70
C GLY A 136 -20.72 -26.18 16.02
N LYS A 137 -22.05 -26.14 15.86
CA LYS A 137 -22.92 -27.33 15.98
C LYS A 137 -23.51 -27.61 14.62
N MET A 138 -23.48 -28.88 14.21
CA MET A 138 -24.13 -29.34 13.01
C MET A 138 -25.65 -29.44 13.27
N ASP A 139 -26.47 -28.87 12.40
CA ASP A 139 -27.87 -29.21 12.28
C ASP A 139 -28.05 -30.59 11.63
N PHE A 140 -29.27 -31.02 11.47
CA PHE A 140 -29.57 -32.34 10.89
C PHE A 140 -29.10 -32.44 9.43
N MET A 141 -29.33 -31.44 8.60
CA MET A 141 -28.93 -31.44 7.19
C MET A 141 -27.39 -31.44 7.04
N MET A 142 -26.69 -30.70 7.88
CA MET A 142 -25.23 -30.72 7.92
C MET A 142 -24.67 -32.06 8.34
N LYS A 143 -25.36 -32.80 9.29
CA LYS A 143 -24.98 -34.17 9.64
C LYS A 143 -25.21 -35.14 8.47
N VAL A 144 -26.32 -34.99 7.75
CA VAL A 144 -26.61 -35.78 6.53
C VAL A 144 -25.52 -35.55 5.49
N ASN A 145 -25.23 -34.30 5.18
CA ASN A 145 -24.18 -33.96 4.22
C ASN A 145 -22.79 -34.48 4.69
N SER A 146 -22.46 -34.31 5.96
CA SER A 146 -21.22 -34.82 6.57
C SER A 146 -21.06 -36.33 6.40
N PHE A 147 -22.17 -37.09 6.57
CA PHE A 147 -22.17 -38.54 6.39
C PHE A 147 -21.79 -38.94 4.96
N PHE A 148 -22.34 -38.27 3.95
CA PHE A 148 -22.10 -38.60 2.54
C PHE A 148 -20.80 -38.00 1.98
N THR A 149 -20.27 -36.90 2.55
CA THR A 149 -19.07 -36.21 2.04
C THR A 149 -17.77 -36.57 2.76
N GLY A 150 -17.82 -37.54 3.68
CA GLY A 150 -16.67 -38.00 4.45
C GLY A 150 -16.29 -37.07 5.61
N GLY A 151 -17.26 -36.32 6.12
CA GLY A 151 -17.15 -35.50 7.31
C GLY A 151 -17.12 -33.98 7.06
N THR A 152 -17.80 -33.25 7.93
CA THR A 152 -17.84 -31.77 7.92
C THR A 152 -16.43 -31.16 7.97
N GLN A 153 -15.52 -31.78 8.72
CA GLN A 153 -14.15 -31.33 8.84
C GLN A 153 -13.44 -31.34 7.49
N ASN A 154 -13.62 -32.37 6.67
CA ASN A 154 -13.01 -32.47 5.34
C ASN A 154 -13.59 -31.44 4.37
N SER A 155 -14.91 -31.28 4.35
CA SER A 155 -15.58 -30.35 3.43
C SER A 155 -15.22 -28.90 3.74
N GLN A 156 -15.33 -28.48 4.99
CA GLN A 156 -15.03 -27.10 5.39
C GLN A 156 -13.53 -26.78 5.34
N SER A 157 -12.64 -27.73 5.66
CA SER A 157 -11.21 -27.50 5.54
C SER A 157 -10.79 -27.24 4.08
N LYS A 158 -11.44 -27.90 3.11
CA LYS A 158 -11.23 -27.62 1.69
C LYS A 158 -11.59 -26.17 1.33
N ILE A 159 -12.71 -25.66 1.85
CA ILE A 159 -13.15 -24.28 1.64
C ILE A 159 -12.12 -23.31 2.25
N TYR A 160 -11.71 -23.51 3.50
CA TYR A 160 -10.71 -22.63 4.15
C TYR A 160 -9.35 -22.70 3.49
N ASN A 161 -8.92 -23.87 3.03
CA ASN A 161 -7.67 -24.01 2.28
C ASN A 161 -7.71 -23.24 0.95
N LYS A 162 -8.84 -23.28 0.23
CA LYS A 162 -9.03 -22.46 -0.97
C LYS A 162 -8.99 -20.95 -0.64
N CYS A 163 -9.68 -20.52 0.43
CA CYS A 163 -9.67 -19.12 0.88
C CYS A 163 -8.25 -18.67 1.24
N LEU A 164 -7.49 -19.47 1.97
CA LEU A 164 -6.10 -19.17 2.33
C LEU A 164 -5.18 -19.16 1.10
N ALA A 165 -5.41 -20.03 0.13
CA ALA A 165 -4.67 -20.01 -1.14
C ALA A 165 -4.98 -18.77 -1.97
N ASN A 166 -6.25 -18.37 -2.04
CA ASN A 166 -6.67 -17.15 -2.70
C ASN A 166 -6.15 -15.90 -1.97
N LEU A 167 -6.11 -15.91 -0.63
CA LEU A 167 -5.53 -14.83 0.17
C LEU A 167 -4.06 -14.61 -0.15
N ASP A 168 -3.28 -15.71 -0.24
CA ASP A 168 -1.87 -15.67 -0.63
C ASP A 168 -1.71 -15.07 -2.04
N LYS A 169 -2.52 -15.54 -2.99
CA LYS A 169 -2.53 -15.01 -4.37
C LYS A 169 -2.92 -13.54 -4.42
N ALA A 170 -3.97 -13.14 -3.69
CA ALA A 170 -4.45 -11.75 -3.67
C ALA A 170 -3.41 -10.81 -3.07
N LEU A 171 -2.78 -11.19 -1.95
CA LEU A 171 -1.72 -10.40 -1.32
C LEU A 171 -0.46 -10.35 -2.18
N ASN A 172 -0.12 -11.43 -2.85
CA ASN A 172 1.00 -11.46 -3.78
C ASN A 172 0.78 -10.49 -4.96
N LEU A 173 -0.44 -10.48 -5.54
CA LEU A 173 -0.82 -9.50 -6.55
C LEU A 173 -0.74 -8.07 -6.02
N GLU A 174 -1.30 -7.80 -4.82
CA GLU A 174 -1.28 -6.46 -4.21
C GLU A 174 0.14 -5.96 -3.89
N THR A 175 1.07 -6.85 -3.56
CA THR A 175 2.45 -6.46 -3.22
C THR A 175 3.39 -6.42 -4.40
N ASN A 176 3.16 -7.22 -5.44
CA ASN A 176 4.06 -7.41 -6.57
C ASN A 176 3.59 -6.78 -7.88
N VAL A 177 2.31 -6.36 -7.97
CA VAL A 177 1.86 -5.57 -9.11
C VAL A 177 2.41 -4.15 -8.99
N TYR A 178 3.23 -3.76 -9.96
CA TYR A 178 3.79 -2.42 -10.05
C TYR A 178 4.00 -2.00 -11.49
N LYS A 179 4.14 -0.69 -11.69
CA LYS A 179 4.50 -0.10 -12.98
C LYS A 179 5.46 1.05 -12.74
N ILE A 180 6.58 1.03 -13.44
CA ILE A 180 7.56 2.12 -13.42
C ILE A 180 7.54 2.80 -14.78
N LYS A 181 7.38 4.13 -14.77
CA LYS A 181 7.45 4.98 -15.96
C LYS A 181 8.49 6.06 -15.74
N VAL A 182 9.51 6.10 -16.60
CA VAL A 182 10.40 7.27 -16.70
C VAL A 182 9.67 8.30 -17.56
N ASN A 183 9.30 9.42 -16.95
CA ASN A 183 8.51 10.48 -17.60
C ASN A 183 9.37 11.43 -18.45
N GLY A 184 10.72 11.33 -18.34
CA GLY A 184 11.66 12.21 -19.00
C GLY A 184 11.99 13.44 -18.17
N ILE A 185 12.51 14.47 -18.85
CA ILE A 185 12.95 15.72 -18.22
C ILE A 185 11.74 16.58 -17.95
N VAL A 186 11.62 17.05 -16.70
CA VAL A 186 10.58 17.97 -16.24
C VAL A 186 11.20 19.08 -15.39
N THR A 187 10.54 20.23 -15.31
CA THR A 187 10.86 21.27 -14.34
C THR A 187 10.06 21.07 -13.07
N LYS A 188 10.72 20.82 -11.94
CA LYS A 188 10.10 20.85 -10.61
C LYS A 188 10.05 22.29 -10.15
N LEU A 189 8.84 22.78 -9.89
CA LEU A 189 8.62 24.16 -9.45
C LEU A 189 9.15 24.37 -8.04
N GLU A 190 9.44 25.65 -7.74
CA GLU A 190 9.87 26.05 -6.39
C GLU A 190 8.79 25.70 -5.35
N THR A 191 9.25 25.45 -4.13
CA THR A 191 8.37 25.03 -3.05
C THR A 191 8.95 25.48 -1.72
N PHE A 192 8.19 26.21 -0.91
CA PHE A 192 8.50 26.45 0.48
C PHE A 192 8.11 25.23 1.31
N TYR A 193 8.89 24.88 2.32
CA TYR A 193 8.61 23.71 3.13
C TYR A 193 9.16 23.84 4.56
N LEU A 194 8.58 23.06 5.46
CA LEU A 194 9.14 22.76 6.76
C LEU A 194 9.78 21.38 6.74
N ARG A 195 10.90 21.23 7.41
CA ARG A 195 11.68 19.98 7.40
C ARG A 195 12.26 19.64 8.77
N GLU A 196 12.45 18.34 8.97
CA GLU A 196 13.39 17.78 9.94
C GLU A 196 14.40 16.92 9.19
N SER A 197 15.70 17.03 9.53
CA SER A 197 16.78 16.42 8.74
C SER A 197 17.72 15.63 9.63
N PHE A 198 18.05 14.40 9.21
CA PHE A 198 19.00 13.55 9.91
C PHE A 198 19.57 12.45 8.99
N THR A 199 20.55 11.70 9.50
CA THR A 199 21.06 10.50 8.81
C THR A 199 20.34 9.27 9.34
N SER A 200 19.84 8.43 8.44
CA SER A 200 19.06 7.22 8.75
C SER A 200 19.58 6.03 7.96
N LYS A 201 19.37 4.82 8.48
CA LYS A 201 19.46 3.61 7.65
C LYS A 201 18.37 3.67 6.59
N ILE A 202 18.69 3.25 5.37
CA ILE A 202 17.71 3.25 4.24
C ILE A 202 16.46 2.43 4.59
N ALA A 203 16.62 1.29 5.27
CA ALA A 203 15.51 0.43 5.70
C ALA A 203 14.54 1.11 6.70
N ASP A 204 15.02 2.12 7.46
CA ASP A 204 14.25 2.79 8.50
C ASP A 204 13.52 4.04 8.00
N ILE A 205 13.78 4.50 6.78
CA ILE A 205 13.23 5.76 6.24
C ILE A 205 11.71 5.78 6.31
N THR A 206 11.05 4.69 5.91
CA THR A 206 9.57 4.59 5.96
C THR A 206 9.04 4.66 7.40
N ARG A 207 9.73 4.03 8.35
CA ARG A 207 9.37 4.08 9.78
C ARG A 207 9.52 5.49 10.31
N ASN A 208 10.62 6.15 9.99
CA ASN A 208 10.91 7.51 10.44
C ASN A 208 9.92 8.52 9.83
N ALA A 209 9.54 8.34 8.55
CA ALA A 209 8.51 9.17 7.91
C ALA A 209 7.17 9.13 8.68
N ASN A 210 6.78 7.95 9.19
CA ASN A 210 5.53 7.78 9.96
C ASN A 210 5.55 8.49 11.33
N VAL A 211 6.71 8.89 11.82
CA VAL A 211 6.87 9.65 13.08
C VAL A 211 7.06 11.14 12.79
N ILE A 212 7.96 11.46 11.88
CA ILE A 212 8.40 12.84 11.64
C ILE A 212 7.36 13.65 10.87
N LEU A 213 6.74 13.08 9.82
CA LEU A 213 5.75 13.84 9.05
C LEU A 213 4.53 14.26 9.88
N PRO A 214 3.92 13.39 10.73
CA PRO A 214 2.88 13.82 11.65
C PRO A 214 3.32 14.90 12.65
N LYS A 215 4.57 14.84 13.15
CA LYS A 215 5.14 15.87 14.02
C LYS A 215 5.16 17.24 13.33
N ILE A 216 5.67 17.31 12.09
CA ILE A 216 5.70 18.55 11.30
C ILE A 216 4.28 19.03 10.98
N ILE A 217 3.35 18.12 10.63
CA ILE A 217 1.93 18.47 10.38
C ILE A 217 1.29 19.06 11.65
N THR A 218 1.56 18.50 12.81
CA THR A 218 1.08 19.02 14.09
C THR A 218 1.63 20.42 14.35
N PHE A 219 2.91 20.63 14.11
CA PHE A 219 3.54 21.94 14.20
C PHE A 219 2.88 22.97 13.28
N CYS A 220 2.61 22.59 12.01
CA CYS A 220 1.88 23.46 11.07
C CYS A 220 0.51 23.87 11.65
N LYS A 221 -0.25 22.91 12.17
CA LYS A 221 -1.59 23.16 12.74
C LYS A 221 -1.55 24.08 13.95
N GLN A 222 -0.62 23.83 14.89
CA GLN A 222 -0.46 24.63 16.11
C GLN A 222 -0.05 26.09 15.82
N ASN A 223 0.66 26.32 14.71
CA ASN A 223 1.14 27.64 14.33
C ASN A 223 0.33 28.27 13.17
N ASN A 224 -0.84 27.71 12.82
CA ASN A 224 -1.71 28.18 11.73
C ASN A 224 -0.99 28.31 10.38
N ILE A 225 0.00 27.41 10.10
CA ILE A 225 0.75 27.40 8.85
C ILE A 225 -0.03 26.61 7.79
N VAL A 226 -0.34 27.26 6.67
CA VAL A 226 -1.09 26.64 5.57
C VAL A 226 -0.19 25.69 4.79
N MET A 227 -0.50 24.41 4.83
CA MET A 227 0.18 23.39 4.03
C MET A 227 -0.27 23.45 2.57
N ASN A 228 0.65 23.23 1.61
CA ASN A 228 0.39 23.35 0.18
C ASN A 228 1.03 22.20 -0.63
N GLY A 229 0.35 21.06 -0.67
CA GLY A 229 0.79 19.90 -1.46
C GLY A 229 1.04 18.64 -0.64
N LYS A 230 1.65 17.64 -1.29
CA LYS A 230 1.93 16.34 -0.67
C LYS A 230 3.28 16.35 0.05
N PRO A 231 3.42 15.60 1.16
CA PRO A 231 4.69 15.40 1.83
C PRO A 231 5.74 14.84 0.87
N PHE A 232 6.99 15.23 1.06
CA PHE A 232 8.11 14.75 0.26
C PHE A 232 9.36 14.54 1.10
N VAL A 233 10.30 13.76 0.56
CA VAL A 233 11.59 13.49 1.19
C VAL A 233 12.70 13.93 0.23
N ILE A 234 13.62 14.75 0.71
CA ILE A 234 14.86 15.09 0.00
C ILE A 234 15.95 14.14 0.49
N TYR A 235 16.54 13.39 -0.41
CA TYR A 235 17.70 12.55 -0.16
C TYR A 235 18.97 13.35 -0.53
N HIS A 236 19.61 13.95 0.47
CA HIS A 236 20.86 14.71 0.26
C HIS A 236 21.98 13.78 -0.17
N THR A 237 22.12 12.65 0.54
CA THR A 237 23.00 11.55 0.15
C THR A 237 22.24 10.24 0.20
N TYR A 238 22.63 9.30 -0.64
CA TYR A 238 22.02 7.96 -0.70
C TYR A 238 23.12 6.93 -0.99
N ASP A 239 23.66 6.34 0.08
CA ASP A 239 24.76 5.38 0.02
C ASP A 239 24.21 3.95 0.19
N THR A 240 24.10 3.23 -0.92
CA THR A 240 23.61 1.86 -0.95
C THR A 240 24.61 0.86 -0.38
N ILE A 241 25.92 1.18 -0.41
CA ILE A 241 26.99 0.30 0.11
C ILE A 241 26.94 0.30 1.64
N LYS A 242 26.89 1.47 2.24
CA LYS A 242 26.78 1.65 3.70
C LYS A 242 25.33 1.50 4.21
N SER A 243 24.36 1.39 3.30
CA SER A 243 22.92 1.32 3.60
C SER A 243 22.42 2.51 4.44
N VAL A 244 22.96 3.71 4.22
CA VAL A 244 22.59 4.95 4.92
C VAL A 244 22.25 6.06 3.94
N ALA A 245 21.35 6.95 4.38
CA ALA A 245 21.00 8.17 3.65
C ALA A 245 20.88 9.36 4.60
N LYS A 246 21.33 10.54 4.17
CA LYS A 246 21.00 11.80 4.82
C LYS A 246 19.74 12.35 4.17
N VAL A 247 18.69 12.50 4.96
CA VAL A 247 17.35 12.83 4.46
C VAL A 247 16.77 14.05 5.17
N SER A 248 15.87 14.75 4.47
CA SER A 248 14.95 15.72 5.06
C SER A 248 13.54 15.29 4.78
N PHE A 249 12.74 15.08 5.82
CA PHE A 249 11.29 14.91 5.71
C PHE A 249 10.62 16.26 5.64
N CYS A 250 9.84 16.53 4.61
CA CYS A 250 9.36 17.85 4.26
C CYS A 250 7.84 17.90 4.13
N ILE A 251 7.23 18.94 4.70
CA ILE A 251 5.83 19.31 4.48
C ILE A 251 5.83 20.61 3.69
N PRO A 252 5.28 20.64 2.46
CA PRO A 252 5.19 21.87 1.68
C PRO A 252 4.20 22.85 2.33
N ILE A 253 4.57 24.13 2.32
CA ILE A 253 3.80 25.23 2.89
C ILE A 253 3.55 26.31 1.83
N LYS A 254 2.48 27.10 2.01
CA LYS A 254 2.07 28.09 1.03
C LYS A 254 3.04 29.27 0.95
N GLU A 255 3.53 29.73 2.09
CA GLU A 255 4.33 30.94 2.22
C GLU A 255 5.64 30.66 2.93
N GLN A 256 6.66 31.44 2.64
CA GLN A 256 7.94 31.34 3.33
C GLN A 256 7.76 31.80 4.78
N ILE A 257 8.28 31.01 5.70
CA ILE A 257 8.35 31.37 7.12
C ILE A 257 9.80 31.27 7.60
N PHE A 258 10.08 31.89 8.73
CA PHE A 258 11.37 31.80 9.40
C PHE A 258 11.20 31.03 10.71
N THR A 259 12.12 30.13 10.98
CA THR A 259 12.16 29.34 12.22
C THR A 259 13.37 29.76 13.02
N SER A 260 13.29 29.71 14.35
CA SER A 260 14.39 30.07 15.25
C SER A 260 15.58 29.14 15.08
N GLN A 261 16.80 29.66 15.24
CA GLN A 261 18.00 28.84 15.34
C GLN A 261 17.88 27.87 16.52
N GLY A 262 18.19 26.58 16.28
CA GLY A 262 18.04 25.53 17.30
C GLY A 262 16.69 24.83 17.29
N SER A 263 15.72 25.25 16.46
CA SER A 263 14.49 24.50 16.26
C SER A 263 14.79 23.18 15.56
N GLU A 264 14.12 22.09 16.03
CA GLU A 264 14.19 20.79 15.33
C GLU A 264 13.53 20.84 13.95
N ILE A 265 12.48 21.66 13.81
CA ILE A 265 11.77 21.89 12.56
C ILE A 265 12.27 23.20 11.96
N LEU A 266 12.89 23.10 10.80
CA LEU A 266 13.46 24.22 10.07
C LEU A 266 12.67 24.52 8.80
N SER A 267 12.55 25.80 8.47
CA SER A 267 12.03 26.21 7.18
C SER A 267 13.07 26.05 6.06
N GLY A 268 12.59 25.93 4.83
CA GLY A 268 13.45 25.84 3.66
C GLY A 268 12.70 26.23 2.38
N LYS A 269 13.50 26.52 1.35
CA LYS A 269 13.05 26.79 0.00
C LYS A 269 13.72 25.83 -0.97
N LEU A 270 12.94 25.06 -1.70
CA LEU A 270 13.38 24.29 -2.86
C LEU A 270 13.27 25.22 -4.08
N VAL A 271 14.39 25.65 -4.61
CA VAL A 271 14.42 26.46 -5.85
C VAL A 271 14.01 25.58 -7.02
N ALA A 272 13.33 26.13 -8.02
CA ALA A 272 12.97 25.38 -9.23
C ALA A 272 14.21 24.76 -9.89
N PHE A 273 14.07 23.52 -10.37
CA PHE A 273 15.17 22.78 -11.00
C PHE A 273 14.64 21.82 -12.06
N ASN A 274 15.48 21.49 -13.02
CA ASN A 274 15.21 20.45 -13.99
C ASN A 274 15.58 19.08 -13.42
N ALA A 275 14.74 18.10 -13.66
CA ALA A 275 14.93 16.75 -13.15
C ALA A 275 14.42 15.70 -14.15
N VAL A 276 15.01 14.52 -14.12
CA VAL A 276 14.37 13.32 -14.66
C VAL A 276 13.31 12.88 -13.64
N LYS A 277 12.06 12.88 -14.06
CA LYS A 277 10.93 12.38 -13.27
C LYS A 277 10.72 10.91 -13.58
N THR A 278 10.60 10.09 -12.55
CA THR A 278 10.18 8.68 -12.64
C THR A 278 9.01 8.44 -11.72
N THR A 279 7.96 7.80 -12.22
CA THR A 279 6.76 7.45 -11.45
C THR A 279 6.74 5.95 -11.20
N LEU A 280 6.70 5.57 -9.93
CA LEU A 280 6.43 4.21 -9.47
C LEU A 280 4.96 4.13 -9.04
N ASN A 281 4.17 3.31 -9.72
CA ASN A 281 2.88 2.86 -9.25
C ASN A 281 3.09 1.47 -8.65
N GLY A 282 2.84 1.30 -7.36
CA GLY A 282 3.07 0.05 -6.65
C GLY A 282 3.83 0.20 -5.33
N ASN A 283 4.21 -0.94 -4.78
CA ASN A 283 4.88 -1.03 -3.48
C ASN A 283 6.25 -0.34 -3.50
N TYR A 284 6.62 0.28 -2.38
CA TYR A 284 7.94 0.91 -2.16
C TYR A 284 9.13 -0.05 -2.29
N ASN A 285 8.91 -1.36 -2.24
CA ASN A 285 9.95 -2.36 -2.50
C ASN A 285 10.59 -2.22 -3.90
N PHE A 286 9.89 -1.58 -4.84
CA PHE A 286 10.36 -1.36 -6.21
C PHE A 286 11.00 0.01 -6.44
N ILE A 287 11.22 0.81 -5.37
CA ILE A 287 11.90 2.11 -5.47
C ILE A 287 13.31 1.96 -6.06
N LYS A 288 14.05 0.91 -5.65
CA LYS A 288 15.38 0.65 -6.22
C LYS A 288 15.33 0.43 -7.72
N GLU A 289 14.39 -0.36 -8.22
CA GLU A 289 14.23 -0.59 -9.66
C GLU A 289 13.86 0.71 -10.40
N ALA A 290 13.02 1.56 -9.78
CA ALA A 290 12.70 2.87 -10.35
C ALA A 290 13.94 3.78 -10.45
N GLN A 291 14.83 3.74 -9.45
CA GLN A 291 16.12 4.45 -9.47
C GLN A 291 17.04 3.89 -10.55
N ASP A 292 17.13 2.58 -10.70
CA ASP A 292 17.96 1.91 -11.71
C ASP A 292 17.50 2.28 -13.14
N LYS A 293 16.17 2.31 -13.39
CA LYS A 293 15.61 2.77 -14.68
C LYS A 293 15.90 4.24 -14.94
N SER A 294 15.87 5.09 -13.90
CA SER A 294 16.25 6.50 -14.01
C SER A 294 17.74 6.65 -14.36
N THR A 295 18.61 5.89 -13.71
CA THR A 295 20.05 5.87 -13.97
C THR A 295 20.36 5.43 -15.42
N THR A 296 19.65 4.43 -15.91
CA THR A 296 19.73 4.00 -17.33
C THR A 296 19.34 5.14 -18.26
N PHE A 297 18.23 5.85 -17.97
CA PHE A 297 17.79 7.01 -18.74
C PHE A 297 18.83 8.14 -18.77
N PHE A 298 19.51 8.42 -17.65
CA PHE A 298 20.61 9.38 -17.59
C PHE A 298 21.72 9.00 -18.57
N LYS A 299 22.18 7.75 -18.55
CA LYS A 299 23.23 7.23 -19.41
C LYS A 299 22.87 7.32 -20.88
N THR A 300 21.65 6.84 -21.25
CA THR A 300 21.17 6.81 -22.64
C THR A 300 21.02 8.21 -23.23
N ASN A 301 20.68 9.22 -22.41
CA ASN A 301 20.47 10.61 -22.86
C ASN A 301 21.66 11.54 -22.58
N ASN A 302 22.80 11.02 -22.14
CA ASN A 302 24.00 11.79 -21.79
C ASN A 302 23.70 12.95 -20.81
N LEU A 303 22.85 12.69 -19.79
CA LEU A 303 22.48 13.70 -18.80
C LEU A 303 23.49 13.69 -17.65
N ILE A 304 23.78 14.87 -17.12
CA ILE A 304 24.71 15.06 -16.01
C ILE A 304 23.86 15.30 -14.74
N PRO A 305 24.00 14.46 -13.69
CA PRO A 305 23.35 14.71 -12.41
C PRO A 305 23.79 16.04 -11.77
N ASP A 306 22.87 16.78 -11.17
CA ASP A 306 23.19 17.93 -10.33
C ASP A 306 23.55 17.43 -8.91
N PRO A 307 24.74 17.78 -8.37
CA PRO A 307 25.20 17.27 -7.08
C PRO A 307 24.50 17.89 -5.86
N LYS A 308 23.58 18.85 -6.03
CA LYS A 308 22.88 19.54 -4.93
C LYS A 308 22.24 18.56 -3.94
N PHE A 309 21.63 17.49 -4.44
CA PHE A 309 21.11 16.38 -3.67
C PHE A 309 20.92 15.15 -4.58
N SER A 310 20.84 13.96 -3.99
CA SER A 310 20.72 12.72 -4.77
C SER A 310 19.40 12.66 -5.53
N HIS A 311 18.28 12.75 -4.83
CA HIS A 311 16.94 12.75 -5.43
C HIS A 311 15.90 13.28 -4.44
N LEU A 312 14.69 13.56 -4.95
CA LEU A 312 13.52 13.94 -4.17
C LEU A 312 12.40 12.94 -4.45
N ALA A 313 11.72 12.44 -3.42
CA ALA A 313 10.59 11.54 -3.55
C ALA A 313 9.31 12.18 -2.98
N ILE A 314 8.23 12.23 -3.78
CA ILE A 314 6.90 12.69 -3.39
C ILE A 314 5.98 11.47 -3.31
N TYR A 315 5.36 11.25 -2.16
CA TYR A 315 4.40 10.17 -1.95
C TYR A 315 2.99 10.68 -2.25
N THR A 316 2.63 10.65 -3.53
CA THR A 316 1.36 11.22 -4.03
C THR A 316 0.15 10.45 -3.51
N ILE A 317 0.24 9.12 -3.52
CA ILE A 317 -0.70 8.19 -2.87
C ILE A 317 0.15 7.23 -2.04
N GLY A 318 -0.02 7.25 -0.74
CA GLY A 318 0.73 6.41 0.18
C GLY A 318 -0.18 5.57 1.07
N LYS A 319 0.39 5.04 2.16
CA LYS A 319 -0.32 4.19 3.14
C LYS A 319 -1.51 4.88 3.80
N ASN A 320 -1.49 6.21 3.90
CA ASN A 320 -2.56 6.98 4.52
C ASN A 320 -3.78 7.12 3.59
N GLU A 321 -3.56 7.20 2.26
CA GLU A 321 -4.60 7.32 1.25
C GLU A 321 -5.12 5.97 0.78
N SER A 322 -4.27 4.93 0.75
CA SER A 322 -4.66 3.58 0.32
C SER A 322 -3.95 2.50 1.12
N LYS A 323 -4.73 1.53 1.63
CA LYS A 323 -4.18 0.33 2.26
C LYS A 323 -3.63 -0.68 1.26
N SER A 324 -3.97 -0.55 -0.03
CA SER A 324 -3.52 -1.44 -1.12
C SER A 324 -2.21 -0.94 -1.71
N PRO A 325 -1.08 -1.64 -1.55
CA PRO A 325 0.22 -1.24 -2.09
C PRO A 325 0.26 -1.06 -3.61
N SER A 326 -0.54 -1.82 -4.35
CA SER A 326 -0.67 -1.71 -5.81
C SER A 326 -1.20 -0.35 -6.28
N LYS A 327 -1.86 0.41 -5.38
CA LYS A 327 -2.41 1.74 -5.66
C LYS A 327 -1.50 2.89 -5.22
N TRP A 328 -0.38 2.60 -4.56
CA TRP A 328 0.54 3.66 -4.16
C TRP A 328 1.20 4.28 -5.36
N VAL A 329 1.46 5.60 -5.27
CA VAL A 329 2.11 6.36 -6.33
C VAL A 329 3.24 7.18 -5.71
N THR A 330 4.46 6.90 -6.15
CA THR A 330 5.66 7.64 -5.75
C THR A 330 6.27 8.30 -6.96
N GLU A 331 6.46 9.61 -6.90
CA GLU A 331 7.16 10.37 -7.92
C GLU A 331 8.58 10.67 -7.44
N ILE A 332 9.57 10.27 -8.23
CA ILE A 332 10.98 10.45 -7.91
C ILE A 332 11.58 11.43 -8.91
N TYR A 333 12.25 12.46 -8.40
CA TYR A 333 12.87 13.51 -9.19
C TYR A 333 14.39 13.48 -8.99
N PHE A 334 15.14 13.22 -10.04
CA PHE A 334 16.59 13.21 -10.03
C PHE A 334 17.08 14.51 -10.69
N PRO A 335 17.74 15.42 -9.95
CA PRO A 335 18.15 16.71 -10.47
C PRO A 335 19.20 16.55 -11.57
N ILE A 336 19.11 17.39 -12.61
CA ILE A 336 20.06 17.44 -13.72
C ILE A 336 20.68 18.82 -13.80
N LYS A 337 21.96 18.87 -14.19
CA LYS A 337 22.63 20.15 -14.51
C LYS A 337 21.93 20.78 -15.72
N PRO A 338 21.68 22.08 -15.72
CA PRO A 338 21.24 22.78 -16.93
C PRO A 338 22.25 22.52 -18.06
N LYS A 339 21.75 22.29 -19.28
CA LYS A 339 22.62 22.31 -20.46
C LYS A 339 23.23 23.69 -20.52
N ALA A 340 24.57 23.76 -20.62
CA ALA A 340 25.25 25.02 -20.88
C ALA A 340 24.70 25.61 -22.17
N VAL A 341 24.06 26.76 -22.08
CA VAL A 341 23.69 27.54 -23.25
C VAL A 341 25.01 28.03 -23.82
N PRO A 342 25.36 27.75 -25.08
CA PRO A 342 26.58 28.34 -25.69
C PRO A 342 26.47 29.84 -25.51
N ALA A 343 27.53 30.44 -24.93
CA ALA A 343 27.58 31.87 -24.82
C ALA A 343 27.55 32.47 -26.24
N THR A 344 26.44 33.09 -26.59
CA THR A 344 26.38 33.91 -27.82
C THR A 344 27.29 35.07 -27.60
N TYR A 345 28.52 34.96 -28.10
CA TYR A 345 29.44 36.09 -28.19
C TYR A 345 28.74 37.13 -29.08
N LYS A 346 28.19 38.18 -28.49
CA LYS A 346 27.92 39.42 -29.22
C LYS A 346 29.27 39.95 -29.68
N ARG A 347 29.57 39.79 -30.97
CA ARG A 347 30.69 40.39 -31.63
C ARG A 347 30.53 41.91 -31.44
N VAL A 348 31.35 42.51 -30.59
CA VAL A 348 31.44 43.95 -30.48
C VAL A 348 32.09 44.41 -31.78
N VAL A 349 31.28 44.91 -32.70
CA VAL A 349 31.77 45.62 -33.88
C VAL A 349 32.40 46.91 -33.34
N LYS A 350 33.73 47.00 -33.35
CA LYS A 350 34.43 48.23 -33.16
C LYS A 350 34.17 49.07 -34.40
N ASP A 351 33.30 50.06 -34.32
CA ASP A 351 33.23 51.14 -35.29
C ASP A 351 34.55 51.94 -35.22
N SER A 352 35.35 51.70 -36.23
CA SER A 352 36.59 52.48 -36.49
C SER A 352 36.23 53.57 -37.49
N THR A 353 35.64 54.66 -37.04
CA THR A 353 35.64 55.96 -37.73
C THR A 353 35.28 57.02 -36.71
N SER A 354 36.30 57.62 -36.13
CA SER A 354 36.27 58.99 -35.64
C SER A 354 37.59 59.69 -36.00
N THR A 355 37.56 60.43 -37.10
CA THR A 355 38.49 61.45 -37.48
C THR A 355 38.54 62.49 -36.40
N ILE A 356 39.74 62.72 -35.86
CA ILE A 356 40.07 63.80 -34.92
C ILE A 356 40.21 65.08 -35.70
N PRO A 357 39.51 66.20 -35.39
CA PRO A 357 39.84 67.49 -35.89
C PRO A 357 40.85 68.14 -34.95
N THR A 358 41.97 68.66 -35.53
CA THR A 358 43.03 69.41 -34.93
C THR A 358 42.51 70.75 -34.36
N PRO A 359 42.89 71.24 -33.17
CA PRO A 359 42.53 72.55 -32.69
C PRO A 359 43.47 73.62 -33.28
N LYS A 360 42.88 74.69 -33.81
CA LYS A 360 43.56 75.93 -34.17
C LYS A 360 43.94 76.76 -32.93
N LYS A 361 45.20 77.16 -32.90
CA LYS A 361 45.80 78.16 -32.04
C LYS A 361 45.17 79.51 -32.31
N SER A 362 44.73 80.26 -31.33
CA SER A 362 44.53 81.69 -31.39
C SER A 362 45.10 82.36 -30.15
N GLU A 363 45.82 83.34 -30.44
CA GLU A 363 46.68 84.20 -29.64
C GLU A 363 45.90 85.09 -28.65
N GLU A 364 46.63 85.41 -27.59
CA GLU A 364 46.76 86.62 -26.78
C GLU A 364 45.67 87.69 -26.82
N SER A 365 45.29 88.16 -25.63
CA SER A 365 45.52 89.52 -25.13
C SER A 365 45.05 89.61 -23.67
N GLU A 366 46.00 89.94 -22.81
CA GLU A 366 46.16 91.02 -21.83
C GLU A 366 44.82 91.75 -21.43
N PHE A 367 44.47 91.64 -20.18
CA PHE A 367 44.46 92.67 -19.12
C PHE A 367 44.11 92.06 -17.80
#